data_ddb2ec751fd0f5e5df388296fc2d78ed
#
_entry.id   ddb2ec751fd0f5e5df388296fc2d78ed
#
_cell.length_a   1.000
_cell.length_b   1.000
_cell.length_c   1.000
_cell.angle_alpha   90.00
_cell.angle_beta   90.00
_cell.angle_gamma   90.00
#
_symmetry.space_group_name_H-M   'P 1'
#
loop_
_entity.id
_entity.type
_entity.pdbx_description
1 polymer ?
#
loop_
_entity_poly.entity_id
_entity_poly.type
_entity_poly.pdbx_seq_one_letter_code
_entity_poly.pdbx_strand_id
1 'polypeptide(L)'
;RHMGVEYVFDTNFAADLTIMEEGTEFIERFTHPGSAPMPMFTSCCPGWMRFVKTQAPELLGNISTCKSPQQMFGAITKTYFAEKTGIDPAKICCVSIMPCVAKKDECTWPGMDSAGTGQDVDYVLTTRELARMIRAEAIDPSAVPESEYDSPLGEYTGAGVIFGATGGVMEAALRTAFKLVTGKNPGPDVFREVRGMKPWKEAEFNIGGAVV
;
A
#
# COMPACT_ATOMS: atom_id res chain seq x y z
N ARG A 1 3.52 -14.07 16.65
CA ARG A 1 3.50 -13.94 18.13
C ARG A 1 4.44 -14.95 18.81
N HIS A 2 4.48 -16.22 18.41
CA HIS A 2 5.42 -17.22 18.98
C HIS A 2 6.90 -16.85 18.86
N MET A 3 7.26 -15.99 17.94
CA MET A 3 8.62 -15.45 17.77
C MET A 3 8.87 -14.15 18.57
N GLY A 4 8.02 -13.81 19.53
CA GLY A 4 8.16 -12.61 20.36
C GLY A 4 7.66 -11.32 19.73
N VAL A 5 6.89 -11.39 18.62
CA VAL A 5 6.23 -10.21 18.05
C VAL A 5 5.03 -9.84 18.90
N GLU A 6 4.98 -8.61 19.39
CA GLU A 6 3.95 -8.14 20.30
C GLU A 6 2.64 -7.81 19.56
N TYR A 7 2.71 -7.09 18.46
CA TYR A 7 1.57 -6.70 17.64
C TYR A 7 1.71 -7.23 16.22
N VAL A 8 0.62 -7.71 15.64
CA VAL A 8 0.57 -8.25 14.27
C VAL A 8 -0.61 -7.62 13.54
N PHE A 9 -0.32 -6.95 12.45
CA PHE A 9 -1.29 -6.22 11.62
C PHE A 9 -1.32 -6.77 10.20
N ASP A 10 -2.38 -6.44 9.45
CA ASP A 10 -2.48 -6.75 8.02
C ASP A 10 -2.15 -5.51 7.16
N THR A 11 -1.25 -5.66 6.22
CA THR A 11 -0.89 -4.59 5.26
C THR A 11 -2.07 -4.13 4.41
N ASN A 12 -3.14 -4.90 4.31
CA ASN A 12 -4.38 -4.49 3.64
C ASN A 12 -4.98 -3.21 4.22
N PHE A 13 -4.83 -2.96 5.54
CA PHE A 13 -5.20 -1.68 6.15
C PHE A 13 -4.51 -0.49 5.46
N ALA A 14 -3.20 -0.60 5.27
CA ALA A 14 -2.45 0.47 4.62
C ALA A 14 -2.67 0.51 3.10
N ALA A 15 -3.06 -0.60 2.47
CA ALA A 15 -3.50 -0.59 1.09
C ALA A 15 -4.80 0.21 0.91
N ASP A 16 -5.75 0.06 1.83
CA ASP A 16 -6.95 0.90 1.87
C ASP A 16 -6.61 2.38 2.06
N LEU A 17 -5.69 2.69 2.98
CA LEU A 17 -5.21 4.06 3.18
C LEU A 17 -4.55 4.61 1.91
N THR A 18 -3.65 3.83 1.31
CA THR A 18 -2.94 4.23 0.08
C THR A 18 -3.92 4.56 -1.04
N ILE A 19 -4.95 3.74 -1.25
CA ILE A 19 -5.88 3.99 -2.35
C ILE A 19 -6.80 5.19 -2.08
N MET A 20 -7.08 5.51 -0.82
CA MET A 20 -7.80 6.74 -0.47
C MET A 20 -6.96 7.98 -0.79
N GLU A 21 -5.70 7.98 -0.41
CA GLU A 21 -4.77 9.08 -0.70
C GLU A 21 -4.48 9.21 -2.20
N GLU A 22 -4.10 8.11 -2.85
CA GLU A 22 -3.78 8.08 -4.28
C GLU A 22 -4.99 8.38 -5.16
N GLY A 23 -6.16 7.87 -4.78
CA GLY A 23 -7.43 8.18 -5.47
C GLY A 23 -7.83 9.64 -5.32
N THR A 24 -7.58 10.26 -4.17
CA THR A 24 -7.81 11.69 -3.94
C THR A 24 -6.84 12.53 -4.78
N GLU A 25 -5.56 12.19 -4.79
CA GLU A 25 -4.56 12.84 -5.65
C GLU A 25 -4.94 12.74 -7.13
N PHE A 26 -5.40 11.56 -7.57
CA PHE A 26 -5.86 11.38 -8.95
C PHE A 26 -7.03 12.32 -9.30
N ILE A 27 -8.05 12.40 -8.44
CA ILE A 27 -9.20 13.28 -8.66
C ILE A 27 -8.75 14.75 -8.70
N GLU A 28 -7.86 15.16 -7.81
CA GLU A 28 -7.32 16.52 -7.76
C GLU A 28 -6.59 16.87 -9.07
N ARG A 29 -5.68 16.01 -9.53
CA ARG A 29 -4.97 16.20 -10.80
C ARG A 29 -5.91 16.24 -12.00
N PHE A 30 -6.92 15.37 -12.00
CA PHE A 30 -7.89 15.26 -13.10
C PHE A 30 -8.84 16.46 -13.17
N THR A 31 -9.30 16.95 -12.03
CA THR A 31 -10.25 18.09 -11.96
C THR A 31 -9.59 19.45 -12.05
N HIS A 32 -8.28 19.53 -11.83
CA HIS A 32 -7.49 20.77 -11.92
C HIS A 32 -6.38 20.63 -12.99
N PRO A 33 -6.73 20.67 -14.29
CA PRO A 33 -5.76 20.54 -15.36
C PRO A 33 -4.61 21.54 -15.21
N GLY A 34 -3.37 21.03 -15.26
CA GLY A 34 -2.15 21.84 -15.10
C GLY A 34 -1.62 21.90 -13.67
N SER A 35 -2.29 21.34 -12.66
CA SER A 35 -1.76 21.21 -11.29
C SER A 35 -0.58 20.25 -11.21
N ALA A 36 -0.62 19.17 -12.00
CA ALA A 36 0.45 18.21 -12.17
C ALA A 36 0.36 17.54 -13.55
N PRO A 37 1.47 16.93 -14.04
CA PRO A 37 1.45 16.21 -15.31
C PRO A 37 0.50 15.00 -15.29
N MET A 38 -0.14 14.75 -16.44
CA MET A 38 -0.92 13.55 -16.72
C MET A 38 -0.29 12.77 -17.88
N PRO A 39 -0.45 11.46 -17.99
CA PRO A 39 -1.16 10.57 -17.06
C PRO A 39 -0.47 10.44 -15.70
N MET A 40 -1.20 10.10 -14.65
CA MET A 40 -0.65 9.78 -13.34
C MET A 40 -0.28 8.30 -13.26
N PHE A 41 0.92 8.02 -12.74
CA PHE A 41 1.40 6.65 -12.48
C PHE A 41 1.46 6.39 -10.98
N THR A 42 1.17 5.17 -10.56
CA THR A 42 1.30 4.77 -9.16
C THR A 42 2.76 4.69 -8.72
N SER A 43 3.02 4.83 -7.41
CA SER A 43 4.36 4.91 -6.82
C SER A 43 4.72 3.73 -5.91
N CYS A 44 3.78 2.81 -5.66
CA CYS A 44 3.93 1.77 -4.63
C CYS A 44 4.99 0.69 -4.93
N CYS A 45 5.48 0.57 -6.17
CA CYS A 45 6.49 -0.42 -6.54
C CYS A 45 7.89 0.21 -6.55
N PRO A 46 8.80 -0.16 -5.62
CA PRO A 46 10.15 0.42 -5.60
C PRO A 46 10.99 0.04 -6.82
N GLY A 47 10.76 -1.11 -7.42
CA GLY A 47 11.41 -1.47 -8.69
C GLY A 47 11.00 -0.56 -9.83
N TRP A 48 9.71 -0.21 -9.94
CA TRP A 48 9.19 0.77 -10.87
C TRP A 48 9.78 2.16 -10.61
N MET A 49 9.80 2.60 -9.36
CA MET A 49 10.36 3.89 -8.97
C MET A 49 11.85 4.01 -9.33
N ARG A 50 12.62 2.93 -9.12
CA ARG A 50 14.02 2.87 -9.54
C ARG A 50 14.16 2.94 -11.06
N PHE A 51 13.32 2.20 -11.79
CA PHE A 51 13.31 2.24 -13.25
C PHE A 51 13.06 3.67 -13.76
N VAL A 52 12.00 4.32 -13.28
CA VAL A 52 11.68 5.69 -13.70
C VAL A 52 12.83 6.65 -13.39
N LYS A 53 13.36 6.63 -12.16
CA LYS A 53 14.47 7.50 -11.75
C LYS A 53 15.73 7.36 -12.63
N THR A 54 15.95 6.17 -13.18
CA THR A 54 17.20 5.87 -13.91
C THR A 54 17.04 5.83 -15.43
N GLN A 55 15.87 5.46 -15.95
CA GLN A 55 15.64 5.21 -17.36
C GLN A 55 14.65 6.20 -18.01
N ALA A 56 13.79 6.83 -17.21
CA ALA A 56 12.77 7.75 -17.71
C ALA A 56 12.53 8.90 -16.70
N PRO A 57 13.59 9.65 -16.32
CA PRO A 57 13.49 10.69 -15.28
C PRO A 57 12.52 11.82 -15.64
N GLU A 58 12.22 12.02 -16.92
CA GLU A 58 11.22 12.97 -17.41
C GLU A 58 9.78 12.64 -16.94
N LEU A 59 9.51 11.38 -16.58
CA LEU A 59 8.22 10.94 -16.07
C LEU A 59 8.07 11.09 -14.55
N LEU A 60 9.08 11.59 -13.83
CA LEU A 60 9.01 11.72 -12.36
C LEU A 60 7.84 12.61 -11.90
N GLY A 61 7.52 13.65 -12.68
CA GLY A 61 6.37 14.50 -12.37
C GLY A 61 5.01 13.81 -12.51
N ASN A 62 4.96 12.73 -13.29
CA ASN A 62 3.74 11.94 -13.49
C ASN A 62 3.49 10.91 -12.37
N ILE A 63 4.50 10.62 -11.55
CA ILE A 63 4.37 9.65 -10.47
C ILE A 63 3.52 10.24 -9.34
N SER A 64 2.69 9.40 -8.72
CA SER A 64 1.98 9.74 -7.49
C SER A 64 2.96 10.12 -6.37
N THR A 65 2.57 11.10 -5.57
CA THR A 65 3.34 11.53 -4.38
C THR A 65 3.14 10.63 -3.18
N CYS A 66 2.22 9.68 -3.26
CA CYS A 66 1.88 8.76 -2.18
C CYS A 66 3.01 7.79 -1.86
N LYS A 67 3.19 7.49 -0.58
CA LYS A 67 4.03 6.38 -0.13
C LYS A 67 3.35 5.04 -0.49
N SER A 68 4.15 3.98 -0.56
CA SER A 68 3.59 2.63 -0.68
C SER A 68 2.82 2.21 0.58
N PRO A 69 1.92 1.21 0.50
CA PRO A 69 1.25 0.65 1.67
C PRO A 69 2.22 0.27 2.80
N GLN A 70 3.38 -0.31 2.48
CA GLN A 70 4.40 -0.62 3.47
C GLN A 70 4.85 0.63 4.23
N GLN A 71 5.20 1.70 3.52
CA GLN A 71 5.73 2.91 4.15
C GLN A 71 4.65 3.73 4.85
N MET A 72 3.44 3.77 4.30
CA MET A 72 2.29 4.34 5.01
C MET A 72 2.03 3.61 6.33
N PHE A 73 2.10 2.27 6.31
CA PHE A 73 1.89 1.46 7.51
C PHE A 73 2.93 1.76 8.58
N GLY A 74 4.20 1.82 8.21
CA GLY A 74 5.27 2.19 9.14
C GLY A 74 5.02 3.55 9.79
N ALA A 75 4.70 4.56 8.97
CA ALA A 75 4.42 5.91 9.44
C ALA A 75 3.26 5.94 10.44
N ILE A 76 2.10 5.34 10.10
CA ILE A 76 0.93 5.34 11.00
C ILE A 76 1.14 4.46 12.24
N THR A 77 1.95 3.42 12.17
CA THR A 77 2.31 2.60 13.34
C THR A 77 3.11 3.42 14.35
N LYS A 78 4.08 4.19 13.88
CA LYS A 78 4.92 5.05 14.74
C LYS A 78 4.29 6.39 15.10
N THR A 79 3.12 6.73 14.54
CA THR A 79 2.36 7.95 14.88
C THR A 79 1.03 7.61 15.53
N TYR A 80 0.02 7.31 14.74
CA TYR A 80 -1.35 7.08 15.21
C TYR A 80 -1.47 5.92 16.21
N PHE A 81 -0.88 4.75 15.89
CA PHE A 81 -0.93 3.60 16.80
C PHE A 81 -0.15 3.87 18.09
N ALA A 82 1.04 4.48 17.99
CA ALA A 82 1.84 4.88 19.15
C ALA A 82 1.05 5.81 20.08
N GLU A 83 0.38 6.83 19.53
CA GLU A 83 -0.47 7.75 20.28
C GLU A 83 -1.65 7.02 20.94
N LYS A 84 -2.36 6.17 20.21
CA LYS A 84 -3.52 5.43 20.71
C LYS A 84 -3.18 4.46 21.84
N THR A 85 -2.01 3.87 21.82
CA THR A 85 -1.57 2.89 22.83
C THR A 85 -0.72 3.51 23.95
N GLY A 86 -0.30 4.77 23.78
CA GLY A 86 0.60 5.45 24.72
C GLY A 86 2.05 4.89 24.67
N ILE A 87 2.41 4.20 23.61
CA ILE A 87 3.75 3.65 23.39
C ILE A 87 4.64 4.76 22.81
N ASP A 88 5.84 4.93 23.36
CA ASP A 88 6.85 5.81 22.81
C ASP A 88 7.23 5.35 21.38
N PRO A 89 7.03 6.18 20.34
CA PRO A 89 7.36 5.81 18.96
C PRO A 89 8.81 5.33 18.78
N ALA A 90 9.76 5.87 19.55
CA ALA A 90 11.15 5.48 19.49
C ALA A 90 11.42 4.06 19.99
N LYS A 91 10.46 3.45 20.69
CA LYS A 91 10.53 2.06 21.18
C LYS A 91 9.82 1.07 20.26
N ILE A 92 9.17 1.55 19.22
CA ILE A 92 8.49 0.69 18.23
C ILE A 92 9.50 0.24 17.18
N CYS A 93 9.71 -1.07 17.10
CA CYS A 93 10.43 -1.70 15.99
C CYS A 93 9.41 -2.24 14.99
N CYS A 94 9.26 -1.55 13.86
CA CYS A 94 8.34 -1.92 12.79
C CYS A 94 9.03 -2.87 11.81
N VAL A 95 8.55 -4.12 11.76
CA VAL A 95 9.06 -5.16 10.85
C VAL A 95 8.02 -5.48 9.79
N SER A 96 8.35 -5.25 8.54
CA SER A 96 7.48 -5.54 7.40
C SER A 96 7.81 -6.90 6.78
N ILE A 97 6.80 -7.69 6.48
CA ILE A 97 6.93 -8.98 5.77
C ILE A 97 6.40 -8.80 4.35
N MET A 98 7.30 -8.88 3.37
CA MET A 98 6.97 -8.60 1.97
C MET A 98 7.48 -9.71 1.03
N PRO A 99 6.76 -10.02 -0.06
CA PRO A 99 7.25 -10.98 -1.06
C PRO A 99 8.31 -10.37 -2.00
N CYS A 100 8.73 -9.14 -1.78
CA CYS A 100 9.56 -8.35 -2.69
C CYS A 100 10.85 -7.87 -2.02
N VAL A 101 12.01 -8.21 -2.61
CA VAL A 101 13.32 -7.77 -2.11
C VAL A 101 13.52 -6.24 -2.23
N ALA A 102 12.94 -5.62 -3.26
CA ALA A 102 13.07 -4.17 -3.47
C ALA A 102 12.46 -3.33 -2.33
N LYS A 103 11.54 -3.91 -1.55
CA LYS A 103 10.99 -3.28 -0.35
C LYS A 103 12.02 -3.04 0.75
N LYS A 104 13.13 -3.79 0.76
CA LYS A 104 14.26 -3.55 1.67
C LYS A 104 15.02 -2.26 1.34
N ASP A 105 15.09 -1.93 0.06
CA ASP A 105 15.71 -0.69 -0.40
C ASP A 105 14.80 0.52 -0.13
N GLU A 106 13.49 0.36 -0.39
CA GLU A 106 12.52 1.43 -0.24
C GLU A 106 12.53 2.08 1.17
N CYS A 107 12.64 1.28 2.23
CA CYS A 107 12.61 1.80 3.59
C CYS A 107 13.82 2.70 3.94
N THR A 108 14.86 2.69 3.11
CA THR A 108 16.06 3.52 3.29
C THR A 108 16.02 4.83 2.50
N TRP A 109 14.98 5.07 1.70
CA TRP A 109 14.92 6.25 0.85
C TRP A 109 14.63 7.53 1.66
N PRO A 110 15.09 8.68 1.19
CA PRO A 110 14.72 9.97 1.79
C PRO A 110 13.20 10.14 1.89
N GLY A 111 12.74 10.64 3.02
CA GLY A 111 11.31 10.85 3.30
C GLY A 111 10.57 9.62 3.84
N MET A 112 11.26 8.48 4.06
CA MET A 112 10.68 7.31 4.70
C MET A 112 10.90 7.32 6.24
N ASP A 113 10.80 8.50 6.82
CA ASP A 113 11.07 8.84 8.23
C ASP A 113 10.04 9.83 8.79
N SER A 114 8.81 9.77 8.30
CA SER A 114 7.74 10.74 8.61
C SER A 114 7.34 10.78 10.08
N ALA A 115 7.55 9.68 10.82
CA ALA A 115 7.29 9.64 12.26
C ALA A 115 8.35 10.42 13.10
N GLY A 116 9.45 10.83 12.49
CA GLY A 116 10.49 11.62 13.18
C GLY A 116 11.35 10.85 14.18
N THR A 117 11.28 9.53 14.19
CA THR A 117 12.02 8.63 15.11
C THR A 117 12.98 7.69 14.36
N GLY A 118 13.51 8.12 13.24
CA GLY A 118 14.25 7.29 12.28
C GLY A 118 13.33 6.72 11.21
N GLN A 119 13.73 5.63 10.58
CA GLN A 119 12.93 5.00 9.52
C GLN A 119 11.53 4.60 10.02
N ASP A 120 10.50 4.83 9.21
CA ASP A 120 9.13 4.42 9.54
C ASP A 120 9.01 2.89 9.59
N VAL A 121 9.73 2.18 8.71
CA VAL A 121 9.88 0.72 8.73
C VAL A 121 11.33 0.37 9.02
N ASP A 122 11.59 -0.25 10.16
CA ASP A 122 12.96 -0.53 10.62
C ASP A 122 13.59 -1.71 9.87
N TYR A 123 12.82 -2.77 9.64
CA TYR A 123 13.28 -3.97 8.95
C TYR A 123 12.24 -4.47 7.95
N VAL A 124 12.74 -4.99 6.83
CA VAL A 124 11.92 -5.70 5.85
C VAL A 124 12.44 -7.12 5.69
N LEU A 125 11.59 -8.08 5.97
CA LEU A 125 11.85 -9.50 5.73
C LEU A 125 11.05 -9.96 4.51
N THR A 126 11.69 -10.74 3.66
CA THR A 126 10.93 -11.45 2.63
C THR A 126 10.14 -12.60 3.25
N THR A 127 9.07 -13.03 2.59
CA THR A 127 8.29 -14.23 3.01
C THR A 127 9.18 -15.46 3.13
N ARG A 128 10.24 -15.58 2.31
CA ARG A 128 11.22 -16.68 2.39
C ARG A 128 12.11 -16.58 3.62
N GLU A 129 12.50 -15.38 4.02
CA GLU A 129 13.29 -15.15 5.25
C GLU A 129 12.44 -15.45 6.47
N LEU A 130 11.18 -14.98 6.52
CA LEU A 130 10.26 -15.35 7.58
C LEU A 130 10.08 -16.87 7.69
N ALA A 131 9.90 -17.56 6.57
CA ALA A 131 9.81 -19.03 6.56
C ALA A 131 11.06 -19.72 7.11
N ARG A 132 12.26 -19.15 6.90
CA ARG A 132 13.50 -19.64 7.50
C ARG A 132 13.53 -19.40 9.01
N MET A 133 13.10 -18.25 9.48
CA MET A 133 13.00 -17.93 10.90
C MET A 133 12.04 -18.90 11.61
N ILE A 134 10.84 -19.12 11.07
CA ILE A 134 9.87 -20.07 11.60
C ILE A 134 10.48 -21.47 11.76
N ARG A 135 11.24 -21.93 10.75
CA ARG A 135 11.94 -23.22 10.82
C ARG A 135 13.06 -23.24 11.84
N ALA A 136 13.82 -22.14 11.97
CA ALA A 136 14.91 -22.04 12.94
C ALA A 136 14.42 -22.10 14.38
N GLU A 137 13.24 -21.52 14.63
CA GLU A 137 12.55 -21.56 15.93
C GLU A 137 11.80 -22.88 16.16
N ALA A 138 11.90 -23.85 15.24
CA ALA A 138 11.21 -25.15 15.31
C ALA A 138 9.68 -25.02 15.51
N ILE A 139 9.07 -23.92 15.00
CA ILE A 139 7.63 -23.70 15.04
C ILE A 139 6.96 -24.52 13.93
N ASP A 140 6.01 -25.38 14.31
CA ASP A 140 5.14 -26.05 13.35
C ASP A 140 3.90 -25.20 13.09
N PRO A 141 3.77 -24.59 11.88
CA PRO A 141 2.64 -23.75 11.56
C PRO A 141 1.29 -24.46 11.63
N SER A 142 1.27 -25.78 11.43
CA SER A 142 0.03 -26.58 11.46
C SER A 142 -0.48 -26.79 12.90
N ALA A 143 0.38 -26.65 13.91
CA ALA A 143 0.06 -26.77 15.30
C ALA A 143 -0.27 -25.41 15.97
N VAL A 144 -0.03 -24.29 15.28
CA VAL A 144 -0.32 -22.96 15.80
C VAL A 144 -1.81 -22.65 15.63
N PRO A 145 -2.55 -22.29 16.69
CA PRO A 145 -3.95 -21.91 16.57
C PRO A 145 -4.11 -20.60 15.78
N GLU A 146 -5.20 -20.47 15.05
CA GLU A 146 -5.58 -19.23 14.39
C GLU A 146 -5.80 -18.11 15.43
N SER A 147 -5.46 -16.89 15.03
CA SER A 147 -5.69 -15.68 15.84
C SER A 147 -5.99 -14.50 14.95
N GLU A 148 -6.72 -13.52 15.47
CA GLU A 148 -7.02 -12.28 14.79
C GLU A 148 -5.83 -11.34 14.77
N TYR A 149 -5.83 -10.40 13.81
CA TYR A 149 -4.92 -9.26 13.79
C TYR A 149 -5.25 -8.28 14.93
N ASP A 150 -4.27 -7.48 15.31
CA ASP A 150 -4.45 -6.50 16.38
C ASP A 150 -5.18 -5.25 15.90
N SER A 151 -6.13 -4.78 16.71
CA SER A 151 -6.81 -3.51 16.49
C SER A 151 -5.92 -2.34 17.00
N PRO A 152 -6.04 -1.13 16.41
CA PRO A 152 -6.99 -0.70 15.39
C PRO A 152 -6.51 -0.90 13.95
N LEU A 153 -5.27 -1.36 13.71
CA LEU A 153 -4.67 -1.45 12.38
C LEU A 153 -4.84 -2.84 11.71
N GLY A 154 -5.68 -3.70 12.27
CA GLY A 154 -5.98 -5.03 11.72
C GLY A 154 -7.22 -5.09 10.84
N GLU A 155 -8.02 -4.03 10.80
CA GLU A 155 -9.26 -3.98 10.03
C GLU A 155 -9.03 -3.36 8.66
N TYR A 156 -9.62 -3.93 7.61
CA TYR A 156 -9.47 -3.46 6.23
C TYR A 156 -10.74 -3.73 5.41
N THR A 157 -10.82 -3.12 4.23
CA THR A 157 -11.93 -3.28 3.30
C THR A 157 -11.55 -4.18 2.12
N GLY A 158 -12.51 -4.44 1.23
CA GLY A 158 -12.24 -5.19 0.01
C GLY A 158 -11.28 -4.49 -0.96
N ALA A 159 -11.05 -3.18 -0.84
CA ALA A 159 -10.11 -2.45 -1.70
C ALA A 159 -8.68 -2.96 -1.51
N GLY A 160 -8.20 -3.09 -0.26
CA GLY A 160 -6.87 -3.65 0.02
C GLY A 160 -6.72 -5.08 -0.49
N VAL A 161 -7.76 -5.91 -0.33
CA VAL A 161 -7.74 -7.31 -0.77
C VAL A 161 -7.54 -7.45 -2.28
N ILE A 162 -8.20 -6.62 -3.11
CA ILE A 162 -8.10 -6.73 -4.57
C ILE A 162 -6.74 -6.27 -5.11
N PHE A 163 -5.91 -5.59 -4.34
CA PHE A 163 -4.54 -5.22 -4.73
C PHE A 163 -3.71 -6.45 -5.14
N GLY A 164 -3.95 -7.60 -4.54
CA GLY A 164 -3.25 -8.84 -4.85
C GLY A 164 -3.60 -9.45 -6.22
N ALA A 165 -4.64 -8.99 -6.89
CA ALA A 165 -5.04 -9.45 -8.20
C ALA A 165 -4.42 -8.59 -9.31
N THR A 166 -4.18 -9.20 -10.49
CA THR A 166 -3.68 -8.47 -11.66
C THR A 166 -4.69 -7.39 -12.10
N GLY A 167 -4.28 -6.13 -12.09
CA GLY A 167 -5.15 -4.97 -12.33
C GLY A 167 -5.90 -4.49 -11.07
N GLY A 168 -5.67 -5.13 -9.91
CA GLY A 168 -6.41 -4.85 -8.68
C GLY A 168 -6.19 -3.46 -8.12
N VAL A 169 -4.98 -2.92 -8.20
CA VAL A 169 -4.68 -1.54 -7.78
C VAL A 169 -5.47 -0.54 -8.62
N MET A 170 -5.50 -0.73 -9.96
CA MET A 170 -6.29 0.11 -10.85
C MET A 170 -7.79 0.00 -10.55
N GLU A 171 -8.30 -1.21 -10.34
CA GLU A 171 -9.71 -1.40 -9.96
C GLU A 171 -10.03 -0.70 -8.63
N ALA A 172 -9.16 -0.82 -7.62
CA ALA A 172 -9.36 -0.14 -6.34
C ALA A 172 -9.38 1.39 -6.51
N ALA A 173 -8.48 1.94 -7.33
CA ALA A 173 -8.43 3.37 -7.64
C ALA A 173 -9.73 3.85 -8.31
N LEU A 174 -10.19 3.14 -9.34
CA LEU A 174 -11.44 3.46 -10.05
C LEU A 174 -12.67 3.38 -9.13
N ARG A 175 -12.73 2.35 -8.26
CA ARG A 175 -13.82 2.21 -7.27
C ARG A 175 -13.81 3.34 -6.25
N THR A 176 -12.64 3.72 -5.77
CA THR A 176 -12.48 4.82 -4.82
C THR A 176 -12.85 6.15 -5.47
N ALA A 177 -12.34 6.44 -6.68
CA ALA A 177 -12.71 7.63 -7.43
C ALA A 177 -14.23 7.71 -7.69
N PHE A 178 -14.83 6.59 -8.11
CA PHE A 178 -16.27 6.52 -8.30
C PHE A 178 -17.04 6.85 -7.02
N LYS A 179 -16.62 6.28 -5.89
CA LYS A 179 -17.24 6.54 -4.58
C LYS A 179 -17.10 8.01 -4.17
N LEU A 180 -15.92 8.58 -4.32
CA LEU A 180 -15.64 9.97 -3.95
C LEU A 180 -16.45 10.96 -4.79
N VAL A 181 -16.56 10.70 -6.10
CA VAL A 181 -17.27 11.59 -7.03
C VAL A 181 -18.80 11.45 -6.93
N THR A 182 -19.31 10.21 -6.81
CA THR A 182 -20.76 9.95 -6.88
C THR A 182 -21.42 9.76 -5.52
N GLY A 183 -20.65 9.58 -4.44
CA GLY A 183 -21.16 9.23 -3.12
C GLY A 183 -21.64 7.78 -2.99
N LYS A 184 -21.57 6.96 -4.06
CA LYS A 184 -22.12 5.60 -4.12
C LYS A 184 -21.01 4.59 -4.40
N ASN A 185 -21.18 3.38 -3.89
CA ASN A 185 -20.30 2.27 -4.27
C ASN A 185 -20.67 1.79 -5.69
N PRO A 186 -19.68 1.52 -6.57
CA PRO A 186 -19.94 0.91 -7.86
C PRO A 186 -20.41 -0.55 -7.71
N GLY A 187 -21.16 -1.03 -8.69
CA GLY A 187 -21.49 -2.45 -8.78
C GLY A 187 -20.24 -3.33 -8.92
N PRO A 188 -20.35 -4.64 -8.66
CA PRO A 188 -19.19 -5.54 -8.65
C PRO A 188 -18.44 -5.64 -9.97
N ASP A 189 -19.13 -5.47 -11.10
CA ASP A 189 -18.58 -5.66 -12.45
C ASP A 189 -18.36 -4.38 -13.25
N VAL A 190 -18.54 -3.21 -12.64
CA VAL A 190 -18.42 -1.90 -13.33
C VAL A 190 -17.03 -1.70 -13.95
N PHE A 191 -15.99 -2.22 -13.28
CA PHE A 191 -14.59 -2.06 -13.70
C PHE A 191 -13.92 -3.39 -14.06
N ARG A 192 -14.69 -4.38 -14.53
CA ARG A 192 -14.16 -5.72 -14.84
C ARG A 192 -13.12 -5.75 -15.96
N GLU A 193 -13.13 -4.75 -16.85
CA GLU A 193 -12.20 -4.62 -17.98
C GLU A 193 -10.73 -4.53 -17.53
N VAL A 194 -10.46 -4.02 -16.33
CA VAL A 194 -9.11 -3.96 -15.78
C VAL A 194 -8.67 -5.27 -15.12
N ARG A 195 -9.56 -6.27 -15.00
CA ARG A 195 -9.26 -7.59 -14.42
C ARG A 195 -8.62 -8.52 -15.45
N GLY A 196 -8.04 -9.62 -14.95
CA GLY A 196 -7.55 -10.74 -15.76
C GLY A 196 -6.07 -10.63 -16.09
N MET A 197 -5.57 -11.67 -16.79
CA MET A 197 -4.14 -11.93 -16.98
C MET A 197 -3.54 -11.33 -18.25
N LYS A 198 -4.30 -10.57 -19.04
CA LYS A 198 -3.75 -9.88 -20.22
C LYS A 198 -2.64 -8.92 -19.78
N PRO A 199 -1.47 -8.94 -20.42
CA PRO A 199 -0.34 -8.10 -20.00
C PRO A 199 -0.58 -6.60 -20.22
N TRP A 200 -1.42 -6.24 -21.17
CA TRP A 200 -1.84 -4.85 -21.46
C TRP A 200 -3.36 -4.75 -21.41
N LYS A 201 -3.86 -3.70 -20.77
CA LYS A 201 -5.29 -3.41 -20.64
C LYS A 201 -5.53 -1.94 -20.90
N GLU A 202 -6.57 -1.65 -21.65
CA GLU A 202 -7.09 -0.33 -21.91
C GLU A 202 -8.60 -0.36 -21.69
N ALA A 203 -9.15 0.63 -21.02
CA ALA A 203 -10.58 0.79 -20.83
C ALA A 203 -10.91 2.27 -20.57
N GLU A 204 -12.10 2.66 -20.92
CA GLU A 204 -12.67 3.98 -20.64
C GLU A 204 -13.87 3.82 -19.71
N PHE A 205 -13.93 4.65 -18.68
CA PHE A 205 -15.02 4.61 -17.72
C PHE A 205 -15.63 5.99 -17.54
N ASN A 206 -16.95 6.04 -17.46
CA ASN A 206 -17.65 7.26 -17.08
C ASN A 206 -17.85 7.29 -15.57
N ILE A 207 -17.21 8.26 -14.92
CA ILE A 207 -17.30 8.47 -13.48
C ILE A 207 -17.92 9.84 -13.21
N GLY A 208 -19.20 9.86 -12.85
CA GLY A 208 -19.91 11.10 -12.53
C GLY A 208 -20.03 12.09 -13.70
N GLY A 209 -19.99 11.60 -14.95
CA GLY A 209 -20.04 12.41 -16.17
C GLY A 209 -18.69 12.74 -16.79
N ALA A 210 -17.58 12.40 -16.10
CA ALA A 210 -16.23 12.52 -16.65
C ALA A 210 -15.75 11.16 -17.20
N VAL A 211 -15.07 11.19 -18.34
CA VAL A 211 -14.44 10.00 -18.94
C VAL A 211 -12.99 9.92 -18.46
N VAL A 212 -12.64 8.79 -17.88
CA VAL A 212 -11.31 8.46 -17.38
C VAL A 212 -10.82 7.17 -18.00
#